data_8f77fbf5688540a9bb8d99e5c18feab3
#
_entry.id   8f77fbf5688540a9bb8d99e5c18feab3
#
_cell.length_a   1.000
_cell.length_b   1.000
_cell.length_c   1.000
_cell.angle_alpha   90.00
_cell.angle_beta   90.00
_cell.angle_gamma   90.00
#
_symmetry.space_group_name_H-M   'P 1'
#
loop_
_entity.id
_entity.type
_entity.pdbx_description
1 polymer ?
#
loop_
_entity_poly.entity_id
_entity_poly.type
_entity_poly.pdbx_seq_one_letter_code
_entity_poly.pdbx_strand_id
1 'polypeptide(L)'
;VTASPPHLVIRPIEARDFAAVSLITVESYRPFIRPDDDYFALLADTERRASASEIVVAEVSGQVVGSLTMVEWGSPYADVAQQDELEFRMIAVNPRARGHGVGTALVEYGIRVARARGRSRVVLSTMDVMVEARRIYDRLGFAEAPDRRWHPAISVLTFPLHRGATGQRSQQNSADDPRKVTESRDF
;
A
#
# COMPACT_ATOMS: atom_id res chain seq x y z
N VAL A 1 37.57 -15.16 -0.02
CA VAL A 1 36.17 -15.61 -0.10
C VAL A 1 35.33 -14.35 -0.19
N THR A 2 34.97 -13.95 -1.40
CA THR A 2 34.04 -12.83 -1.65
C THR A 2 32.65 -13.32 -1.27
N ALA A 3 32.13 -12.83 -0.15
CA ALA A 3 30.74 -13.06 0.22
C ALA A 3 29.86 -12.44 -0.87
N SER A 4 28.94 -13.24 -1.43
CA SER A 4 27.90 -12.72 -2.31
C SER A 4 27.14 -11.59 -1.60
N PRO A 5 26.72 -10.52 -2.30
CA PRO A 5 25.96 -9.46 -1.67
C PRO A 5 24.71 -10.06 -1.01
N PRO A 6 24.33 -9.57 0.17
CA PRO A 6 23.19 -10.12 0.90
C PRO A 6 21.93 -10.04 0.04
N HIS A 7 21.32 -11.18 -0.24
CA HIS A 7 20.15 -11.27 -1.11
C HIS A 7 18.91 -10.87 -0.32
N LEU A 8 18.25 -9.78 -0.74
CA LEU A 8 16.98 -9.36 -0.19
C LEU A 8 15.84 -10.20 -0.81
N VAL A 9 15.08 -10.88 0.05
CA VAL A 9 13.91 -11.67 -0.33
C VAL A 9 12.67 -11.05 0.31
N ILE A 10 11.57 -10.92 -0.43
CA ILE A 10 10.27 -10.55 0.12
C ILE A 10 9.35 -11.76 0.01
N ARG A 11 8.78 -12.17 1.14
CA ARG A 11 7.91 -13.34 1.25
C ARG A 11 6.74 -13.09 2.20
N PRO A 12 5.68 -13.89 2.13
CA PRO A 12 4.63 -13.87 3.15
C PRO A 12 5.19 -14.10 4.54
N ILE A 13 4.54 -13.50 5.55
CA ILE A 13 4.88 -13.70 6.95
C ILE A 13 4.57 -15.14 7.39
N GLU A 14 5.37 -15.67 8.27
CA GLU A 14 5.15 -16.95 8.95
C GLU A 14 5.07 -16.73 10.47
N ALA A 15 4.50 -17.66 11.21
CA ALA A 15 4.36 -17.53 12.67
C ALA A 15 5.69 -17.26 13.40
N ARG A 16 6.78 -17.85 12.91
CA ARG A 16 8.14 -17.61 13.45
C ARG A 16 8.61 -16.15 13.32
N ASP A 17 7.99 -15.35 12.44
CA ASP A 17 8.39 -13.97 12.18
C ASP A 17 7.65 -12.97 13.09
N PHE A 18 6.57 -13.39 13.76
CA PHE A 18 5.67 -12.47 14.48
C PHE A 18 6.41 -11.61 15.50
N ALA A 19 7.27 -12.21 16.30
CA ALA A 19 8.04 -11.47 17.31
C ALA A 19 9.00 -10.46 16.68
N ALA A 20 9.68 -10.81 15.59
CA ALA A 20 10.59 -9.92 14.88
C ALA A 20 9.83 -8.76 14.23
N VAL A 21 8.70 -9.03 13.57
CA VAL A 21 7.85 -7.99 12.95
C VAL A 21 7.26 -7.07 14.00
N SER A 22 6.76 -7.60 15.13
CA SER A 22 6.29 -6.80 16.26
C SER A 22 7.36 -5.81 16.72
N LEU A 23 8.55 -6.30 17.02
CA LEU A 23 9.66 -5.46 17.49
C LEU A 23 10.04 -4.38 16.47
N ILE A 24 10.24 -4.76 15.20
CA ILE A 24 10.61 -3.83 14.13
C ILE A 24 9.53 -2.76 13.95
N THR A 25 8.26 -3.16 13.99
CA THR A 25 7.13 -2.22 13.83
C THR A 25 7.11 -1.22 14.99
N VAL A 26 7.12 -1.69 16.22
CA VAL A 26 7.14 -0.81 17.42
C VAL A 26 8.33 0.14 17.39
N GLU A 27 9.54 -0.36 17.14
CA GLU A 27 10.75 0.47 17.09
C GLU A 27 10.71 1.52 15.97
N SER A 28 10.13 1.16 14.82
CA SER A 28 10.03 2.09 13.68
C SER A 28 9.09 3.27 13.97
N TYR A 29 8.07 3.07 14.79
CA TYR A 29 7.09 4.10 15.13
C TYR A 29 7.40 4.86 16.41
N ARG A 30 8.23 4.29 17.30
CA ARG A 30 8.60 4.90 18.61
C ARG A 30 9.04 6.37 18.53
N PRO A 31 9.79 6.83 17.52
CA PRO A 31 10.20 8.25 17.46
C PRO A 31 9.05 9.22 17.18
N PHE A 32 7.89 8.74 16.73
CA PHE A 32 6.80 9.55 16.19
C PHE A 32 5.52 9.50 17.02
N ILE A 33 5.40 8.53 17.95
CA ILE A 33 4.22 8.26 18.74
C ILE A 33 4.57 8.43 20.23
N ARG A 34 3.64 8.98 21.02
CA ARG A 34 3.85 9.14 22.46
C ARG A 34 3.99 7.78 23.14
N PRO A 35 4.85 7.66 24.17
CA PRO A 35 5.11 6.37 24.82
C PRO A 35 3.89 5.70 25.47
N ASP A 36 2.89 6.50 25.83
CA ASP A 36 1.63 6.10 26.49
C ASP A 36 0.46 5.93 25.49
N ASP A 37 0.72 5.94 24.18
CA ASP A 37 -0.30 5.81 23.17
C ASP A 37 -0.71 4.33 22.99
N ASP A 38 -2.02 4.08 23.06
CA ASP A 38 -2.61 2.75 22.89
C ASP A 38 -2.30 2.14 21.51
N TYR A 39 -1.90 2.95 20.53
CA TYR A 39 -1.50 2.50 19.22
C TYR A 39 -0.30 1.54 19.24
N PHE A 40 0.57 1.62 20.26
CA PHE A 40 1.66 0.66 20.43
C PHE A 40 1.17 -0.77 20.63
N ALA A 41 0.05 -0.98 21.32
CA ALA A 41 -0.53 -2.30 21.45
C ALA A 41 -0.96 -2.86 20.10
N LEU A 42 -1.57 -2.02 19.24
CA LEU A 42 -1.93 -2.39 17.88
C LEU A 42 -0.71 -2.71 17.01
N LEU A 43 0.37 -1.91 17.12
CA LEU A 43 1.62 -2.13 16.39
C LEU A 43 2.29 -3.45 16.79
N ALA A 44 2.24 -3.79 18.08
CA ALA A 44 2.86 -4.99 18.64
C ALA A 44 2.10 -6.29 18.33
N ASP A 45 0.78 -6.23 18.16
CA ASP A 45 -0.07 -7.41 17.95
C ASP A 45 -0.02 -7.90 16.49
N THR A 46 1.13 -8.43 16.12
CA THR A 46 1.38 -8.95 14.77
C THR A 46 0.54 -10.17 14.45
N GLU A 47 0.32 -11.07 15.42
CA GLU A 47 -0.48 -12.28 15.22
C GLU A 47 -1.92 -11.95 14.86
N ARG A 48 -2.57 -11.09 15.65
CA ARG A 48 -3.93 -10.63 15.35
C ARG A 48 -4.00 -9.91 14.01
N ARG A 49 -3.01 -9.07 13.71
CA ARG A 49 -2.93 -8.37 12.42
C ARG A 49 -2.79 -9.34 11.25
N ALA A 50 -1.96 -10.39 11.38
CA ALA A 50 -1.77 -11.42 10.36
C ALA A 50 -3.04 -12.27 10.13
N SER A 51 -3.91 -12.41 11.12
CA SER A 51 -5.19 -13.13 10.97
C SER A 51 -6.24 -12.34 10.17
N ALA A 52 -6.09 -11.02 10.05
CA ALA A 52 -7.08 -10.13 9.44
C ALA A 52 -6.54 -9.30 8.26
N SER A 53 -5.26 -9.50 7.91
CA SER A 53 -4.59 -8.77 6.82
C SER A 53 -3.44 -9.60 6.24
N GLU A 54 -2.97 -9.20 5.07
CA GLU A 54 -1.80 -9.81 4.46
C GLU A 54 -0.54 -9.06 4.87
N ILE A 55 0.42 -9.78 5.44
CA ILE A 55 1.72 -9.22 5.81
C ILE A 55 2.80 -9.91 5.01
N VAL A 56 3.71 -9.12 4.47
CA VAL A 56 4.96 -9.61 3.88
C VAL A 56 6.15 -9.11 4.67
N VAL A 57 7.20 -9.91 4.69
CA VAL A 57 8.46 -9.59 5.34
C VAL A 57 9.57 -9.46 4.31
N ALA A 58 10.48 -8.55 4.58
CA ALA A 58 11.77 -8.45 3.90
C ALA A 58 12.81 -9.18 4.72
N GLU A 59 13.45 -10.17 4.11
CA GLU A 59 14.47 -11.01 4.74
C GLU A 59 15.84 -10.81 4.06
N VAL A 60 16.87 -10.65 4.86
CA VAL A 60 18.26 -10.57 4.42
C VAL A 60 19.08 -11.57 5.22
N SER A 61 19.76 -12.48 4.55
CA SER A 61 20.58 -13.51 5.19
C SER A 61 19.83 -14.31 6.28
N GLY A 62 18.56 -14.64 6.03
CA GLY A 62 17.73 -15.41 6.97
C GLY A 62 17.14 -14.59 8.13
N GLN A 63 17.36 -13.28 8.15
CA GLN A 63 16.82 -12.38 9.19
C GLN A 63 15.76 -11.46 8.63
N VAL A 64 14.62 -11.34 9.32
CA VAL A 64 13.59 -10.35 9.00
C VAL A 64 14.11 -8.95 9.33
N VAL A 65 14.14 -8.08 8.33
CA VAL A 65 14.64 -6.70 8.42
C VAL A 65 13.58 -5.63 8.12
N GLY A 66 12.38 -6.05 7.72
CA GLY A 66 11.27 -5.13 7.46
C GLY A 66 9.98 -5.87 7.19
N SER A 67 8.87 -5.14 7.18
CA SER A 67 7.54 -5.66 6.90
C SER A 67 6.63 -4.62 6.25
N LEU A 68 5.63 -5.11 5.52
CA LEU A 68 4.53 -4.32 4.97
C LEU A 68 3.23 -5.08 5.24
N THR A 69 2.24 -4.40 5.81
CA THR A 69 0.87 -4.88 5.92
C THR A 69 0.04 -4.33 4.77
N MET A 70 -0.69 -5.20 4.09
CA MET A 70 -1.60 -4.86 3.00
C MET A 70 -3.03 -5.19 3.43
N VAL A 71 -3.93 -4.25 3.28
CA VAL A 71 -5.33 -4.39 3.64
C VAL A 71 -6.25 -3.91 2.53
N GLU A 72 -7.42 -4.52 2.44
CA GLU A 72 -8.47 -4.14 1.51
C GLU A 72 -9.59 -3.42 2.26
N TRP A 73 -10.42 -2.69 1.53
CA TRP A 73 -11.60 -2.04 2.07
C TRP A 73 -12.47 -3.04 2.85
N GLY A 74 -12.95 -2.63 4.02
CA GLY A 74 -13.72 -3.47 4.94
C GLY A 74 -12.87 -4.29 5.93
N SER A 75 -11.54 -4.31 5.79
CA SER A 75 -10.67 -4.88 6.82
C SER A 75 -10.73 -4.05 8.11
N PRO A 76 -10.67 -4.69 9.31
CA PRO A 76 -10.58 -3.95 10.57
C PRO A 76 -9.29 -3.13 10.72
N TYR A 77 -8.33 -3.32 9.83
CA TYR A 77 -7.07 -2.57 9.78
C TYR A 77 -7.04 -1.51 8.68
N ALA A 78 -8.11 -1.38 7.87
CA ALA A 78 -8.21 -0.33 6.86
C ALA A 78 -8.65 0.99 7.50
N ASP A 79 -7.91 2.07 7.24
CA ASP A 79 -8.27 3.42 7.69
C ASP A 79 -8.84 4.26 6.55
N VAL A 80 -8.25 4.15 5.37
CA VAL A 80 -8.52 5.06 4.25
C VAL A 80 -8.82 4.35 2.93
N ALA A 81 -8.70 3.02 2.85
CA ALA A 81 -9.01 2.28 1.63
C ALA A 81 -10.46 2.45 1.20
N GLN A 82 -10.69 2.62 -0.10
CA GLN A 82 -11.99 2.52 -0.76
C GLN A 82 -12.11 1.17 -1.48
N GLN A 83 -13.32 0.85 -1.95
CA GLN A 83 -13.68 -0.48 -2.43
C GLN A 83 -12.71 -1.09 -3.47
N ASP A 84 -12.07 -0.29 -4.30
CA ASP A 84 -11.21 -0.77 -5.40
C ASP A 84 -9.72 -0.45 -5.15
N GLU A 85 -9.34 -0.26 -3.89
CA GLU A 85 -8.01 0.13 -3.48
C GLU A 85 -7.33 -0.94 -2.62
N LEU A 86 -6.00 -0.94 -2.62
CA LEU A 86 -5.18 -1.67 -1.66
C LEU A 86 -4.49 -0.66 -0.75
N GLU A 87 -4.71 -0.77 0.55
CA GLU A 87 -4.07 0.13 1.52
C GLU A 87 -2.79 -0.50 2.09
N PHE A 88 -1.73 0.29 2.12
CA PHE A 88 -0.48 -0.06 2.80
C PHE A 88 -0.49 0.49 4.23
N ARG A 89 -0.24 -0.42 5.16
CA ARG A 89 -0.24 -0.13 6.59
C ARG A 89 1.06 -0.59 7.23
N MET A 90 1.46 0.12 8.28
CA MET A 90 2.53 -0.31 9.19
C MET A 90 3.79 -0.78 8.46
N ILE A 91 4.23 -0.02 7.45
CA ILE A 91 5.51 -0.27 6.78
C ILE A 91 6.62 0.02 7.78
N ALA A 92 7.44 -0.96 8.03
CA ALA A 92 8.51 -0.88 9.02
C ALA A 92 9.80 -1.48 8.49
N VAL A 93 10.92 -0.81 8.78
CA VAL A 93 12.27 -1.28 8.42
C VAL A 93 13.17 -1.15 9.64
N ASN A 94 13.86 -2.22 9.99
CA ASN A 94 14.84 -2.23 11.06
C ASN A 94 15.82 -1.05 10.84
N PRO A 95 16.08 -0.22 11.86
CA PRO A 95 16.98 0.93 11.73
C PRO A 95 18.35 0.59 11.13
N ARG A 96 18.89 -0.59 11.44
CA ARG A 96 20.19 -1.06 10.91
C ARG A 96 20.16 -1.46 9.43
N ALA A 97 18.97 -1.70 8.88
CA ALA A 97 18.77 -2.06 7.48
C ALA A 97 18.28 -0.86 6.62
N ARG A 98 18.13 0.31 7.22
CA ARG A 98 17.76 1.53 6.49
C ARG A 98 18.87 1.96 5.53
N GLY A 99 18.50 2.68 4.47
CA GLY A 99 19.46 3.11 3.44
C GLY A 99 19.84 2.02 2.42
N HIS A 100 19.43 0.76 2.62
CA HIS A 100 19.75 -0.37 1.74
C HIS A 100 18.59 -0.77 0.80
N GLY A 101 17.62 0.10 0.59
CA GLY A 101 16.53 -0.14 -0.37
C GLY A 101 15.38 -1.02 0.13
N VAL A 102 15.43 -1.53 1.37
CA VAL A 102 14.42 -2.44 1.93
C VAL A 102 13.00 -1.86 1.87
N GLY A 103 12.82 -0.61 2.31
CA GLY A 103 11.51 0.05 2.29
C GLY A 103 10.98 0.24 0.87
N THR A 104 11.84 0.63 -0.06
CA THR A 104 11.48 0.75 -1.49
C THR A 104 11.03 -0.60 -2.05
N ALA A 105 11.78 -1.67 -1.79
CA ALA A 105 11.46 -3.01 -2.28
C ALA A 105 10.11 -3.53 -1.73
N LEU A 106 9.80 -3.26 -0.44
CA LEU A 106 8.50 -3.60 0.16
C LEU A 106 7.35 -2.86 -0.54
N VAL A 107 7.49 -1.55 -0.76
CA VAL A 107 6.45 -0.74 -1.44
C VAL A 107 6.26 -1.20 -2.89
N GLU A 108 7.34 -1.42 -3.63
CA GLU A 108 7.29 -1.94 -5.00
C GLU A 108 6.64 -3.32 -5.07
N TYR A 109 6.92 -4.20 -4.09
CA TYR A 109 6.25 -5.49 -3.98
C TYR A 109 4.74 -5.31 -3.83
N GLY A 110 4.29 -4.47 -2.90
CA GLY A 110 2.87 -4.20 -2.69
C GLY A 110 2.20 -3.61 -3.93
N ILE A 111 2.86 -2.71 -4.66
CA ILE A 111 2.36 -2.17 -5.93
C ILE A 111 2.17 -3.29 -6.97
N ARG A 112 3.11 -4.25 -7.06
CA ARG A 112 2.94 -5.41 -7.97
C ARG A 112 1.74 -6.27 -7.56
N VAL A 113 1.55 -6.51 -6.26
CA VAL A 113 0.39 -7.25 -5.73
C VAL A 113 -0.92 -6.53 -6.09
N ALA A 114 -0.99 -5.22 -5.85
CA ALA A 114 -2.17 -4.43 -6.19
C ALA A 114 -2.52 -4.48 -7.69
N ARG A 115 -1.50 -4.39 -8.55
CA ARG A 115 -1.67 -4.54 -10.01
C ARG A 115 -2.17 -5.92 -10.40
N ALA A 116 -1.57 -6.98 -9.83
CA ALA A 116 -1.98 -8.36 -10.10
C ALA A 116 -3.43 -8.64 -9.70
N ARG A 117 -3.92 -7.94 -8.66
CA ARG A 117 -5.32 -8.00 -8.19
C ARG A 117 -6.25 -7.08 -8.97
N GLY A 118 -5.79 -6.34 -9.96
CA GLY A 118 -6.60 -5.41 -10.75
C GLY A 118 -7.13 -4.24 -9.93
N ARG A 119 -6.47 -3.85 -8.84
CA ARG A 119 -6.88 -2.67 -8.05
C ARG A 119 -6.65 -1.40 -8.85
N SER A 120 -7.47 -0.37 -8.60
CA SER A 120 -7.36 0.91 -9.31
C SER A 120 -6.20 1.76 -8.80
N ARG A 121 -5.88 1.64 -7.51
CA ARG A 121 -4.78 2.36 -6.87
C ARG A 121 -4.30 1.71 -5.57
N VAL A 122 -3.11 2.13 -5.15
CA VAL A 122 -2.63 1.95 -3.79
C VAL A 122 -2.86 3.23 -3.01
N VAL A 123 -3.22 3.10 -1.75
CA VAL A 123 -3.38 4.21 -0.81
C VAL A 123 -2.60 3.93 0.48
N LEU A 124 -2.16 4.96 1.14
CA LEU A 124 -1.56 4.87 2.47
C LEU A 124 -1.73 6.17 3.25
N SER A 125 -1.68 6.07 4.58
CA SER A 125 -1.55 7.21 5.47
C SER A 125 -0.12 7.28 6.02
N THR A 126 0.43 8.48 6.12
CA THR A 126 1.76 8.73 6.69
C THR A 126 1.76 10.00 7.54
N MET A 127 2.48 9.99 8.64
CA MET A 127 2.67 11.21 9.43
C MET A 127 3.63 12.16 8.68
N ASP A 128 3.34 13.45 8.72
CA ASP A 128 4.13 14.46 8.03
C ASP A 128 5.60 14.49 8.50
N VAL A 129 5.83 14.09 9.75
CA VAL A 129 7.17 13.98 10.36
C VAL A 129 7.98 12.76 9.91
N MET A 130 7.35 11.78 9.24
CA MET A 130 8.03 10.59 8.72
C MET A 130 8.75 10.88 7.39
N VAL A 131 9.71 11.79 7.40
CA VAL A 131 10.38 12.31 6.20
C VAL A 131 11.03 11.21 5.36
N GLU A 132 11.67 10.22 5.98
CA GLU A 132 12.33 9.13 5.25
C GLU A 132 11.35 8.24 4.48
N ALA A 133 10.19 7.97 5.07
CA ALA A 133 9.13 7.22 4.40
C ALA A 133 8.55 8.04 3.24
N ARG A 134 8.28 9.33 3.45
CA ARG A 134 7.78 10.24 2.40
C ARG A 134 8.71 10.29 1.19
N ARG A 135 10.03 10.36 1.39
CA ARG A 135 11.00 10.32 0.29
C ARG A 135 10.89 9.07 -0.58
N ILE A 136 10.55 7.92 0.01
CA ILE A 136 10.31 6.68 -0.76
C ILE A 136 9.05 6.85 -1.63
N TYR A 137 7.96 7.32 -1.03
CA TYR A 137 6.69 7.48 -1.72
C TYR A 137 6.77 8.51 -2.85
N ASP A 138 7.37 9.66 -2.61
CA ASP A 138 7.56 10.72 -3.61
C ASP A 138 8.38 10.21 -4.81
N ARG A 139 9.49 9.51 -4.54
CA ARG A 139 10.35 8.93 -5.59
C ARG A 139 9.63 7.87 -6.41
N LEU A 140 8.70 7.11 -5.81
CA LEU A 140 7.92 6.11 -6.50
C LEU A 140 6.72 6.70 -7.25
N GLY A 141 6.39 7.97 -7.02
CA GLY A 141 5.31 8.67 -7.73
C GLY A 141 3.97 8.66 -7.00
N PHE A 142 3.96 8.46 -5.68
CA PHE A 142 2.76 8.72 -4.88
C PHE A 142 2.47 10.21 -4.85
N ALA A 143 1.18 10.55 -4.89
CA ALA A 143 0.69 11.93 -4.81
C ALA A 143 -0.24 12.09 -3.61
N GLU A 144 -0.25 13.28 -3.03
CA GLU A 144 -1.19 13.60 -1.94
C GLU A 144 -2.64 13.59 -2.43
N ALA A 145 -3.54 13.13 -1.56
CA ALA A 145 -4.98 13.22 -1.68
C ALA A 145 -5.52 14.06 -0.51
N PRO A 146 -5.46 15.39 -0.62
CA PRO A 146 -5.78 16.30 0.50
C PRO A 146 -7.25 16.20 0.95
N ASP A 147 -8.15 15.87 0.04
CA ASP A 147 -9.57 15.64 0.27
C ASP A 147 -9.85 14.39 1.13
N ARG A 148 -8.87 13.52 1.28
CA ARG A 148 -8.94 12.28 2.09
C ARG A 148 -8.25 12.41 3.44
N ARG A 149 -7.67 13.55 3.73
CA ARG A 149 -6.97 13.81 4.99
C ARG A 149 -7.96 13.84 6.15
N TRP A 150 -7.74 12.98 7.14
CA TRP A 150 -8.62 12.83 8.30
C TRP A 150 -8.01 13.41 9.61
N HIS A 151 -6.74 13.76 9.61
CA HIS A 151 -6.04 14.37 10.74
C HIS A 151 -5.00 15.39 10.22
N PRO A 152 -4.82 16.55 10.87
CA PRO A 152 -3.93 17.61 10.38
C PRO A 152 -2.46 17.22 10.26
N ALA A 153 -1.98 16.25 11.07
CA ALA A 153 -0.60 15.75 11.05
C ALA A 153 -0.40 14.50 10.18
N ILE A 154 -1.43 14.06 9.45
CA ILE A 154 -1.38 12.85 8.63
C ILE A 154 -1.74 13.18 7.20
N SER A 155 -0.85 12.89 6.28
CA SER A 155 -1.11 12.93 4.84
C SER A 155 -1.62 11.59 4.33
N VAL A 156 -2.60 11.63 3.44
CA VAL A 156 -3.03 10.45 2.66
C VAL A 156 -2.38 10.55 1.30
N LEU A 157 -1.67 9.50 0.91
CA LEU A 157 -0.98 9.40 -0.37
C LEU A 157 -1.62 8.31 -1.21
N THR A 158 -1.70 8.55 -2.52
CA THR A 158 -2.26 7.61 -3.49
C THR A 158 -1.29 7.37 -4.64
N PHE A 159 -1.29 6.14 -5.15
CA PHE A 159 -0.55 5.74 -6.34
C PHE A 159 -1.51 5.10 -7.34
N PRO A 160 -1.79 5.74 -8.49
CA PRO A 160 -2.71 5.20 -9.49
C PRO A 160 -2.09 3.99 -10.19
N LEU A 161 -2.88 2.93 -10.31
CA LEU A 161 -2.52 1.73 -11.06
C LEU A 161 -3.25 1.80 -12.40
N HIS A 162 -2.54 2.16 -13.47
CA HIS A 162 -3.13 2.12 -14.80
C HIS A 162 -3.60 0.69 -15.10
N ARG A 163 -4.89 0.51 -15.35
CA ARG A 163 -5.38 -0.73 -15.96
C ARG A 163 -4.67 -0.85 -17.29
N GLY A 164 -3.82 -1.86 -17.44
CA GLY A 164 -3.26 -2.20 -18.75
C GLY A 164 -4.43 -2.27 -19.72
N ALA A 165 -4.31 -1.58 -20.85
CA ALA A 165 -5.30 -1.60 -21.91
C ALA A 165 -5.41 -3.05 -22.45
N THR A 166 -6.26 -3.85 -21.80
CA THR A 166 -6.81 -5.05 -22.41
C THR A 166 -7.75 -4.56 -23.49
N GLY A 167 -7.33 -4.79 -24.75
CA GLY A 167 -7.98 -4.27 -25.94
C GLY A 167 -9.49 -4.54 -25.96
N GLN A 168 -10.26 -3.49 -25.82
CA GLN A 168 -11.58 -3.39 -26.38
C GLN A 168 -11.47 -2.44 -27.58
N ARG A 169 -11.19 -3.02 -28.74
CA ARG A 169 -11.63 -2.44 -30.00
C ARG A 169 -13.15 -2.41 -29.95
N SER A 170 -13.70 -1.30 -29.52
CA SER A 170 -15.09 -0.98 -29.82
C SER A 170 -15.19 -0.80 -31.31
N GLN A 171 -15.82 -1.76 -31.95
CA GLN A 171 -16.32 -1.61 -33.31
C GLN A 171 -17.30 -0.44 -33.30
N GLN A 172 -16.87 0.70 -33.82
CA GLN A 172 -17.77 1.67 -34.38
C GLN A 172 -18.47 1.03 -35.58
N ASN A 173 -19.67 0.54 -35.33
CA ASN A 173 -20.59 0.21 -36.40
C ASN A 173 -21.37 1.47 -36.74
N SER A 174 -20.93 2.11 -37.80
CA SER A 174 -21.69 3.09 -38.58
C SER A 174 -22.91 2.36 -39.13
N ALA A 175 -24.08 2.83 -38.72
CA ALA A 175 -25.31 2.58 -39.43
C ALA A 175 -26.03 3.90 -39.59
N ASP A 176 -25.82 4.47 -40.74
CA ASP A 176 -26.69 5.40 -41.44
C ASP A 176 -28.12 4.86 -41.47
N ASP A 177 -29.12 5.62 -41.03
CA ASP A 177 -30.48 5.52 -41.53
C ASP A 177 -31.14 6.90 -41.66
N PRO A 178 -31.36 7.36 -42.87
CA PRO A 178 -32.09 8.58 -43.13
C PRO A 178 -33.55 8.28 -43.44
N ARG A 179 -34.48 8.54 -42.54
CA ARG A 179 -35.87 8.81 -42.92
C ARG A 179 -36.55 9.79 -41.97
N LYS A 180 -36.61 11.04 -42.48
CA LYS A 180 -37.71 11.97 -42.22
C LYS A 180 -39.05 11.31 -42.46
N VAL A 181 -40.05 11.57 -41.66
CA VAL A 181 -41.37 12.06 -42.13
C VAL A 181 -42.06 12.82 -41.00
N THR A 182 -42.44 14.01 -41.34
CA THR A 182 -43.42 14.96 -40.78
C THR A 182 -44.75 14.30 -40.39
N GLU A 183 -45.36 14.72 -39.29
CA GLU A 183 -46.72 15.25 -39.34
C GLU A 183 -47.15 15.86 -38.01
N SER A 184 -47.70 17.07 -38.17
CA SER A 184 -48.45 17.86 -37.19
C SER A 184 -49.75 17.19 -36.79
N ARG A 185 -50.21 17.39 -35.55
CA ARG A 185 -51.56 17.90 -35.23
C ARG A 185 -51.83 18.00 -33.74
N ASP A 186 -52.15 19.24 -33.38
CA ASP A 186 -53.11 19.74 -32.41
C ASP A 186 -53.91 18.73 -31.53
N PHE A 187 -53.82 18.93 -30.24
CA PHE A 187 -54.84 19.45 -29.30
C PHE A 187 -54.20 19.73 -27.95
#